data_3ccfaa9f3411f90d5a67669d94e54792
#
_entry.id   3ccfaa9f3411f90d5a67669d94e54792
#
_cell.length_a   1.000
_cell.length_b   1.000
_cell.length_c   1.000
_cell.angle_alpha   90.00
_cell.angle_beta   90.00
_cell.angle_gamma   90.00
#
_symmetry.space_group_name_H-M   'P 1'
#
loop_
_entity.id
_entity.type
_entity.pdbx_description
1 polymer ?
#
loop_
_entity_poly.entity_id
_entity_poly.type
_entity_poly.pdbx_seq_one_letter_code
_entity_poly.pdbx_strand_id
1 'polypeptide(L)'
;DGVALEEAFARCDPAKTLIAVASKTFTTIETMTNAESALKWLSDNGVSDPGGRVIALTANPEGAVEWGVDETRILPFQESVGGRYSIWSSIGFPIAMAVGMDDFRAFLAGAKAVDAHFRDTDIADNLVMRAAFADLYYARVRGCQTRAVFAYDERLGLFPDYLQQLEMESNGKRVTVDMQPVDGPTAPITWGGVGTDAQHAVFQLLHQGTHLVPVDFIASIAPGDDLDPAHHRILLMNCFAQGAALMAGKKGDDPARNYPGDRPSATILCDDLDAATLGALIAFHEHRTFANAVLLGINPFDQFGVELGKQMAKAIEQGGERFDASTEALLQAAGLSQ
;
A
#
# COMPACT_ATOMS: atom_id res chain seq x y z
N ASP A 1 1.41 -3.87 17.58
CA ASP A 1 2.72 -3.71 18.17
C ASP A 1 2.65 -2.61 19.24
N GLY A 2 3.00 -2.96 20.51
CA GLY A 2 2.94 -2.04 21.65
C GLY A 2 3.87 -0.83 21.50
N VAL A 3 5.03 -1.00 20.90
CA VAL A 3 5.99 0.11 20.68
C VAL A 3 5.38 1.20 19.80
N ALA A 4 4.77 0.80 18.68
CA ALA A 4 4.13 1.77 17.78
C ALA A 4 2.94 2.48 18.45
N LEU A 5 2.21 1.77 19.32
CA LEU A 5 1.09 2.35 20.05
C LEU A 5 1.56 3.35 21.11
N GLU A 6 2.64 3.04 21.86
CA GLU A 6 3.26 3.96 22.83
C GLU A 6 3.81 5.22 22.15
N GLU A 7 4.45 5.09 20.97
CA GLU A 7 4.90 6.24 20.20
C GLU A 7 3.74 7.14 19.74
N ALA A 8 2.61 6.53 19.34
CA ALA A 8 1.41 7.28 18.99
C ALA A 8 0.85 8.02 20.21
N PHE A 9 0.75 7.37 21.38
CA PHE A 9 0.29 8.00 22.62
C PHE A 9 1.18 9.17 23.04
N ALA A 10 2.50 9.03 22.91
CA ALA A 10 3.44 10.08 23.26
C ALA A 10 3.26 11.39 22.43
N ARG A 11 2.64 11.29 21.25
CA ARG A 11 2.38 12.44 20.37
C ARG A 11 0.98 13.04 20.53
N CYS A 12 0.11 12.42 21.34
CA CYS A 12 -1.29 12.81 21.48
C CYS A 12 -1.58 13.43 22.85
N ASP A 13 -2.46 14.43 22.90
CA ASP A 13 -3.06 14.94 24.11
C ASP A 13 -4.32 14.12 24.42
N PRO A 14 -4.38 13.35 25.53
CA PRO A 14 -5.52 12.48 25.83
C PRO A 14 -6.85 13.23 25.87
N ALA A 15 -6.85 14.47 26.36
CA ALA A 15 -8.07 15.29 26.47
C ALA A 15 -8.64 15.72 25.11
N LYS A 16 -7.82 15.70 24.06
CA LYS A 16 -8.17 16.13 22.68
C LYS A 16 -8.19 14.99 21.67
N THR A 17 -7.96 13.74 22.10
CA THR A 17 -7.83 12.59 21.21
C THR A 17 -9.18 11.94 20.96
N LEU A 18 -9.46 11.65 19.68
CA LEU A 18 -10.49 10.72 19.22
C LEU A 18 -9.77 9.45 18.70
N ILE A 19 -10.39 8.30 18.88
CA ILE A 19 -9.87 7.00 18.44
C ILE A 19 -10.78 6.47 17.34
N ALA A 20 -10.24 6.35 16.13
CA ALA A 20 -10.93 5.70 15.02
C ALA A 20 -10.54 4.22 15.00
N VAL A 21 -11.48 3.33 15.33
CA VAL A 21 -11.31 1.88 15.27
C VAL A 21 -11.77 1.38 13.91
N ALA A 22 -10.82 1.05 13.05
CA ALA A 22 -11.07 0.58 11.69
C ALA A 22 -10.92 -0.95 11.62
N SER A 23 -12.03 -1.67 11.52
CA SER A 23 -12.04 -3.13 11.36
C SER A 23 -13.29 -3.56 10.62
N LYS A 24 -13.14 -4.28 9.50
CA LYS A 24 -14.27 -4.72 8.68
C LYS A 24 -15.28 -5.56 9.47
N THR A 25 -14.79 -6.54 10.23
CA THR A 25 -15.59 -7.47 11.02
C THR A 25 -15.82 -7.03 12.47
N PHE A 26 -15.05 -6.05 12.92
CA PHE A 26 -14.95 -5.62 14.32
C PHE A 26 -14.52 -6.74 15.29
N THR A 27 -13.76 -7.70 14.77
CA THR A 27 -13.28 -8.90 15.52
C THR A 27 -11.79 -9.16 15.29
N THR A 28 -11.09 -8.28 14.57
CA THR A 28 -9.64 -8.42 14.32
C THR A 28 -8.89 -8.26 15.62
N ILE A 29 -8.25 -9.33 16.11
CA ILE A 29 -7.68 -9.40 17.46
C ILE A 29 -6.68 -8.28 17.72
N GLU A 30 -5.79 -8.00 16.78
CA GLU A 30 -4.77 -6.96 16.92
C GLU A 30 -5.40 -5.57 17.04
N THR A 31 -6.46 -5.31 16.24
CA THR A 31 -7.19 -4.04 16.26
C THR A 31 -7.92 -3.86 17.58
N MET A 32 -8.60 -4.90 18.05
CA MET A 32 -9.38 -4.82 19.29
C MET A 32 -8.47 -4.67 20.51
N THR A 33 -7.35 -5.42 20.57
CA THR A 33 -6.33 -5.30 21.64
C THR A 33 -5.75 -3.88 21.68
N ASN A 34 -5.45 -3.30 20.53
CA ASN A 34 -4.96 -1.91 20.46
C ASN A 34 -6.04 -0.90 20.90
N ALA A 35 -7.30 -1.13 20.52
CA ALA A 35 -8.42 -0.28 20.91
C ALA A 35 -8.64 -0.31 22.46
N GLU A 36 -8.61 -1.49 23.07
CA GLU A 36 -8.69 -1.61 24.53
C GLU A 36 -7.54 -0.90 25.24
N SER A 37 -6.31 -1.06 24.73
CA SER A 37 -5.14 -0.37 25.26
C SER A 37 -5.27 1.16 25.15
N ALA A 38 -5.85 1.65 24.06
CA ALA A 38 -6.10 3.07 23.85
C ALA A 38 -7.20 3.61 24.79
N LEU A 39 -8.27 2.85 25.04
CA LEU A 39 -9.28 3.21 26.04
C LEU A 39 -8.68 3.28 27.45
N LYS A 40 -7.85 2.29 27.80
CA LYS A 40 -7.13 2.30 29.08
C LYS A 40 -6.23 3.53 29.20
N TRP A 41 -5.45 3.84 28.17
CA TRP A 41 -4.59 5.03 28.14
C TRP A 41 -5.39 6.32 28.36
N LEU A 42 -6.55 6.49 27.71
CA LEU A 42 -7.44 7.65 27.94
C LEU A 42 -7.90 7.71 29.40
N SER A 43 -8.35 6.58 29.97
CA SER A 43 -8.81 6.47 31.35
C SER A 43 -7.71 6.82 32.34
N ASP A 44 -6.52 6.25 32.18
CA ASP A 44 -5.35 6.47 33.05
C ASP A 44 -4.91 7.96 33.03
N ASN A 45 -5.22 8.69 31.96
CA ASN A 45 -4.93 10.10 31.80
C ASN A 45 -6.13 11.03 32.12
N GLY A 46 -7.14 10.53 32.83
CA GLY A 46 -8.21 11.33 33.41
C GLY A 46 -9.36 11.67 32.46
N VAL A 47 -9.49 11.01 31.32
CA VAL A 47 -10.67 11.11 30.46
C VAL A 47 -11.81 10.34 31.12
N SER A 48 -12.88 11.05 31.53
CA SER A 48 -13.99 10.45 32.29
C SER A 48 -14.88 9.50 31.48
N ASP A 49 -14.93 9.68 30.16
CA ASP A 49 -15.69 8.83 29.23
C ASP A 49 -14.77 8.44 28.02
N PRO A 50 -13.89 7.45 28.18
CA PRO A 50 -13.04 6.97 27.09
C PRO A 50 -13.85 6.38 25.93
N GLY A 51 -14.94 5.64 26.20
CA GLY A 51 -15.84 5.07 25.20
C GLY A 51 -16.48 6.12 24.31
N GLY A 52 -16.82 7.28 24.87
CA GLY A 52 -17.30 8.45 24.12
C GLY A 52 -16.29 9.09 23.15
N ARG A 53 -15.04 8.65 23.19
CA ARG A 53 -13.97 9.07 22.26
C ARG A 53 -13.74 8.11 21.10
N VAL A 54 -14.50 7.02 21.01
CA VAL A 54 -14.34 6.02 19.93
C VAL A 54 -15.33 6.31 18.80
N ILE A 55 -14.79 6.23 17.57
CA ILE A 55 -15.56 6.19 16.33
C ILE A 55 -15.24 4.86 15.66
N ALA A 56 -16.27 4.07 15.34
CA ALA A 56 -16.10 2.79 14.64
C ALA A 56 -16.23 2.98 13.13
N LEU A 57 -15.26 2.46 12.38
CA LEU A 57 -15.27 2.37 10.93
C LEU A 57 -15.37 0.88 10.56
N THR A 58 -16.57 0.41 10.21
CA THR A 58 -16.81 -1.05 10.12
C THR A 58 -17.87 -1.42 9.10
N ALA A 59 -17.79 -2.66 8.57
CA ALA A 59 -18.88 -3.29 7.84
C ALA A 59 -19.83 -4.09 8.77
N ASN A 60 -19.51 -4.17 10.07
CA ASN A 60 -20.31 -4.85 11.10
C ASN A 60 -20.73 -3.87 12.21
N PRO A 61 -21.76 -3.02 11.99
CA PRO A 61 -22.23 -2.08 12.99
C PRO A 61 -22.71 -2.75 14.28
N GLU A 62 -23.39 -3.92 14.18
CA GLU A 62 -23.88 -4.68 15.33
C GLU A 62 -22.73 -5.10 16.24
N GLY A 63 -21.64 -5.63 15.68
CA GLY A 63 -20.46 -5.98 16.46
C GLY A 63 -19.79 -4.78 17.13
N ALA A 64 -19.84 -3.60 16.51
CA ALA A 64 -19.33 -2.38 17.14
C ALA A 64 -20.19 -1.94 18.33
N VAL A 65 -21.53 -2.06 18.24
CA VAL A 65 -22.46 -1.79 19.34
C VAL A 65 -22.24 -2.79 20.48
N GLU A 66 -22.12 -4.07 20.17
CA GLU A 66 -21.85 -5.14 21.16
C GLU A 66 -20.53 -4.89 21.91
N TRP A 67 -19.51 -4.36 21.22
CA TRP A 67 -18.24 -3.97 21.83
C TRP A 67 -18.35 -2.72 22.72
N GLY A 68 -19.39 -1.90 22.56
CA GLY A 68 -19.68 -0.73 23.37
C GLY A 68 -19.58 0.63 22.68
N VAL A 69 -19.52 0.67 21.34
CA VAL A 69 -19.58 1.93 20.59
C VAL A 69 -21.03 2.38 20.44
N ASP A 70 -21.31 3.63 20.75
CA ASP A 70 -22.64 4.23 20.54
C ASP A 70 -22.97 4.29 19.04
N GLU A 71 -24.20 3.92 18.67
CA GLU A 71 -24.66 3.85 17.28
C GLU A 71 -24.43 5.14 16.49
N THR A 72 -24.49 6.30 17.16
CA THR A 72 -24.27 7.61 16.52
C THR A 72 -22.82 7.88 16.13
N ARG A 73 -21.89 7.05 16.60
CA ARG A 73 -20.45 7.11 16.32
C ARG A 73 -19.96 5.97 15.44
N ILE A 74 -20.87 5.26 14.78
CA ILE A 74 -20.52 4.21 13.82
C ILE A 74 -20.66 4.76 12.42
N LEU A 75 -19.58 4.72 11.66
CA LEU A 75 -19.52 5.08 10.26
C LEU A 75 -19.38 3.79 9.42
N PRO A 76 -20.49 3.25 8.93
CA PRO A 76 -20.48 1.97 8.24
C PRO A 76 -19.92 2.11 6.81
N PHE A 77 -19.43 0.99 6.25
CA PHE A 77 -19.13 0.82 4.84
C PHE A 77 -19.62 -0.54 4.35
N GLN A 78 -19.69 -0.70 3.02
CA GLN A 78 -20.21 -1.90 2.40
C GLN A 78 -19.31 -3.11 2.67
N GLU A 79 -19.89 -4.28 2.93
CA GLU A 79 -19.14 -5.53 3.14
C GLU A 79 -18.29 -5.93 1.93
N SER A 80 -18.70 -5.56 0.72
CA SER A 80 -17.94 -5.80 -0.51
C SER A 80 -16.62 -5.03 -0.58
N VAL A 81 -16.42 -3.99 0.24
CA VAL A 81 -15.20 -3.17 0.22
C VAL A 81 -14.07 -3.92 0.93
N GLY A 82 -13.00 -4.22 0.18
CA GLY A 82 -11.76 -4.78 0.72
C GLY A 82 -10.87 -3.72 1.36
N GLY A 83 -10.07 -4.07 2.38
CA GLY A 83 -9.23 -3.12 3.12
C GLY A 83 -8.33 -2.25 2.25
N ARG A 84 -7.60 -2.85 1.30
CA ARG A 84 -6.67 -2.16 0.39
C ARG A 84 -7.34 -1.25 -0.66
N TYR A 85 -8.69 -1.34 -0.79
CA TYR A 85 -9.51 -0.49 -1.65
C TYR A 85 -10.45 0.42 -0.85
N SER A 86 -10.28 0.53 0.47
CA SER A 86 -11.30 1.09 1.36
C SER A 86 -11.22 2.60 1.58
N ILE A 87 -10.15 3.24 1.15
CA ILE A 87 -9.88 4.67 1.42
C ILE A 87 -11.01 5.60 0.93
N TRP A 88 -11.74 5.18 -0.08
CA TRP A 88 -12.88 5.91 -0.68
C TRP A 88 -14.17 5.80 0.14
N SER A 89 -14.23 4.90 1.10
CA SER A 89 -15.35 4.67 2.00
C SER A 89 -15.24 5.52 3.28
N SER A 90 -16.04 5.20 4.30
CA SER A 90 -15.91 5.81 5.63
C SER A 90 -14.53 5.59 6.29
N ILE A 91 -13.72 4.65 5.81
CA ILE A 91 -12.32 4.49 6.20
C ILE A 91 -11.49 5.74 5.94
N GLY A 92 -11.88 6.58 4.97
CA GLY A 92 -11.27 7.88 4.74
C GLY A 92 -11.56 8.95 5.81
N PHE A 93 -12.40 8.67 6.81
CA PHE A 93 -12.76 9.63 7.87
C PHE A 93 -11.54 10.25 8.58
N PRO A 94 -10.50 9.52 9.00
CA PRO A 94 -9.32 10.15 9.60
C PRO A 94 -8.60 11.13 8.68
N ILE A 95 -8.58 10.85 7.37
CA ILE A 95 -8.01 11.77 6.37
C ILE A 95 -8.86 13.05 6.30
N ALA A 96 -10.18 12.89 6.16
CA ALA A 96 -11.09 14.04 6.10
C ALA A 96 -10.98 14.92 7.37
N MET A 97 -10.74 14.31 8.52
CA MET A 97 -10.51 15.04 9.77
C MET A 97 -9.17 15.78 9.79
N ALA A 98 -8.13 15.19 9.18
CA ALA A 98 -6.79 15.76 9.18
C ALA A 98 -6.64 16.92 8.18
N VAL A 99 -7.18 16.75 6.95
CA VAL A 99 -6.98 17.72 5.85
C VAL A 99 -8.18 18.63 5.63
N GLY A 100 -9.33 18.33 6.23
CA GLY A 100 -10.60 19.02 5.99
C GLY A 100 -11.38 18.48 4.80
N MET A 101 -12.67 18.81 4.76
CA MET A 101 -13.59 18.23 3.78
C MET A 101 -13.36 18.73 2.35
N ASP A 102 -12.79 19.92 2.17
CA ASP A 102 -12.56 20.46 0.82
C ASP A 102 -11.42 19.73 0.13
N ASP A 103 -10.31 19.51 0.82
CA ASP A 103 -9.19 18.70 0.31
C ASP A 103 -9.58 17.22 0.17
N PHE A 104 -10.38 16.69 1.09
CA PHE A 104 -10.89 15.31 0.95
C PHE A 104 -11.80 15.16 -0.27
N ARG A 105 -12.65 16.17 -0.56
CA ARG A 105 -13.45 16.16 -1.80
C ARG A 105 -12.60 16.30 -3.05
N ALA A 106 -11.54 17.11 -3.02
CA ALA A 106 -10.58 17.22 -4.10
C ALA A 106 -9.89 15.86 -4.36
N PHE A 107 -9.47 15.17 -3.28
CA PHE A 107 -8.92 13.81 -3.35
C PHE A 107 -9.88 12.83 -4.07
N LEU A 108 -11.15 12.81 -3.67
CA LEU A 108 -12.17 11.99 -4.31
C LEU A 108 -12.42 12.39 -5.78
N ALA A 109 -12.34 13.68 -6.09
CA ALA A 109 -12.53 14.18 -7.45
C ALA A 109 -11.39 13.74 -8.39
N GLY A 110 -10.15 13.70 -7.89
CA GLY A 110 -9.01 13.17 -8.63
C GLY A 110 -9.19 11.68 -8.99
N ALA A 111 -9.62 10.87 -8.04
CA ALA A 111 -9.95 9.48 -8.29
C ALA A 111 -11.07 9.32 -9.33
N LYS A 112 -12.15 10.10 -9.19
CA LYS A 112 -13.26 10.10 -10.15
C LYS A 112 -12.83 10.44 -11.57
N ALA A 113 -11.82 11.30 -11.74
CA ALA A 113 -11.29 11.63 -13.06
C ALA A 113 -10.60 10.41 -13.70
N VAL A 114 -9.88 9.63 -12.91
CA VAL A 114 -9.27 8.37 -13.39
C VAL A 114 -10.33 7.30 -13.67
N ASP A 115 -11.39 7.19 -12.85
CA ASP A 115 -12.53 6.31 -13.13
C ASP A 115 -13.16 6.61 -14.49
N ALA A 116 -13.36 7.90 -14.80
CA ALA A 116 -13.89 8.34 -16.07
C ALA A 116 -12.94 8.01 -17.22
N HIS A 117 -11.64 8.29 -17.06
CA HIS A 117 -10.62 7.94 -18.05
C HIS A 117 -10.56 6.43 -18.31
N PHE A 118 -10.57 5.61 -17.26
CA PHE A 118 -10.52 4.15 -17.38
C PHE A 118 -11.74 3.60 -18.13
N ARG A 119 -12.93 4.14 -17.86
CA ARG A 119 -14.19 3.67 -18.45
C ARG A 119 -14.41 4.17 -19.89
N ASP A 120 -14.08 5.44 -20.16
CA ASP A 120 -14.57 6.16 -21.33
C ASP A 120 -13.50 6.33 -22.44
N THR A 121 -12.22 6.03 -22.16
CA THR A 121 -11.12 6.21 -23.12
C THR A 121 -10.87 4.90 -23.89
N ASP A 122 -10.66 5.03 -25.19
CA ASP A 122 -10.31 3.89 -26.04
C ASP A 122 -9.06 3.18 -25.52
N ILE A 123 -9.03 1.85 -25.62
CA ILE A 123 -8.00 0.99 -25.01
C ILE A 123 -6.58 1.38 -25.41
N ALA A 124 -6.38 1.86 -26.63
CA ALA A 124 -5.07 2.27 -27.13
C ALA A 124 -4.52 3.54 -26.45
N ASP A 125 -5.43 4.42 -26.00
CA ASP A 125 -5.09 5.70 -25.37
C ASP A 125 -5.31 5.67 -23.86
N ASN A 126 -5.89 4.58 -23.35
CA ASN A 126 -6.17 4.39 -21.93
C ASN A 126 -4.87 4.12 -21.15
N LEU A 127 -4.46 5.07 -20.33
CA LEU A 127 -3.19 5.01 -19.59
C LEU A 127 -3.14 3.81 -18.62
N VAL A 128 -4.27 3.48 -17.99
CA VAL A 128 -4.39 2.34 -17.07
C VAL A 128 -4.16 1.03 -17.83
N MET A 129 -4.85 0.85 -18.96
CA MET A 129 -4.72 -0.36 -19.78
C MET A 129 -3.33 -0.50 -20.38
N ARG A 130 -2.72 0.58 -20.83
CA ARG A 130 -1.34 0.56 -21.35
C ARG A 130 -0.35 0.13 -20.26
N ALA A 131 -0.51 0.63 -19.02
CA ALA A 131 0.32 0.23 -17.91
C ALA A 131 0.10 -1.25 -17.54
N ALA A 132 -1.16 -1.72 -17.51
CA ALA A 132 -1.48 -3.13 -17.24
C ALA A 132 -0.90 -4.08 -18.30
N PHE A 133 -1.00 -3.73 -19.58
CA PHE A 133 -0.37 -4.52 -20.66
C PHE A 133 1.16 -4.53 -20.55
N ALA A 134 1.78 -3.42 -20.15
CA ALA A 134 3.22 -3.38 -19.92
C ALA A 134 3.64 -4.31 -18.77
N ASP A 135 2.89 -4.35 -17.67
CA ASP A 135 3.13 -5.29 -16.57
C ASP A 135 3.10 -6.75 -17.04
N LEU A 136 2.06 -7.12 -17.78
CA LEU A 136 1.95 -8.48 -18.33
C LEU A 136 3.07 -8.80 -19.32
N TYR A 137 3.43 -7.86 -20.18
CA TYR A 137 4.54 -8.03 -21.11
C TYR A 137 5.85 -8.29 -20.36
N TYR A 138 6.18 -7.48 -19.35
CA TYR A 138 7.40 -7.68 -18.59
C TYR A 138 7.37 -8.96 -17.78
N ALA A 139 6.27 -9.28 -17.11
CA ALA A 139 6.16 -10.50 -16.31
C ALA A 139 6.15 -11.77 -17.16
N ARG A 140 5.35 -11.82 -18.25
CA ARG A 140 5.07 -13.03 -19.00
C ARG A 140 5.98 -13.23 -20.19
N VAL A 141 6.44 -12.15 -20.84
CA VAL A 141 7.28 -12.22 -22.06
C VAL A 141 8.75 -11.98 -21.71
N ARG A 142 9.06 -11.00 -20.87
CA ARG A 142 10.44 -10.68 -20.49
C ARG A 142 10.90 -11.42 -19.23
N GLY A 143 10.02 -12.14 -18.52
CA GLY A 143 10.36 -12.94 -17.35
C GLY A 143 10.74 -12.11 -16.11
N CYS A 144 10.29 -10.85 -16.02
CA CYS A 144 10.56 -10.01 -14.88
C CYS A 144 9.72 -10.45 -13.67
N GLN A 145 10.38 -10.81 -12.58
CA GLN A 145 9.71 -11.27 -11.37
C GLN A 145 9.35 -10.14 -10.41
N THR A 146 10.02 -9.00 -10.54
CA THR A 146 9.84 -7.85 -9.64
C THR A 146 9.59 -6.58 -10.45
N ARG A 147 8.97 -5.59 -9.81
CA ARG A 147 8.83 -4.22 -10.28
C ARG A 147 9.22 -3.26 -9.16
N ALA A 148 10.02 -2.25 -9.49
CA ALA A 148 10.40 -1.22 -8.53
C ALA A 148 9.61 0.08 -8.77
N VAL A 149 9.26 0.79 -7.70
CA VAL A 149 8.59 2.10 -7.74
C VAL A 149 9.39 3.10 -6.92
N PHE A 150 9.88 4.16 -7.54
CA PHE A 150 10.64 5.21 -6.85
C PHE A 150 9.96 6.55 -6.97
N ALA A 151 9.52 7.06 -5.81
CA ALA A 151 8.93 8.39 -5.71
C ALA A 151 10.04 9.44 -5.49
N TYR A 152 10.17 10.37 -6.43
CA TYR A 152 11.05 11.52 -6.29
C TYR A 152 10.31 12.68 -5.64
N ASP A 153 9.67 12.39 -4.51
CA ASP A 153 8.97 13.31 -3.63
C ASP A 153 8.78 12.62 -2.27
N GLU A 154 9.30 13.21 -1.21
CA GLU A 154 9.23 12.63 0.15
C GLU A 154 7.79 12.47 0.65
N ARG A 155 6.86 13.31 0.19
CA ARG A 155 5.43 13.20 0.50
C ARG A 155 4.81 11.87 0.06
N LEU A 156 5.44 11.19 -0.91
CA LEU A 156 5.06 9.85 -1.40
C LEU A 156 5.92 8.73 -0.79
N GLY A 157 6.65 8.97 0.29
CA GLY A 157 7.56 7.99 0.89
C GLY A 157 6.91 6.65 1.24
N LEU A 158 5.64 6.66 1.66
CA LEU A 158 4.87 5.45 1.95
C LEU A 158 4.11 4.87 0.74
N PHE A 159 4.17 5.53 -0.41
CA PHE A 159 3.42 5.08 -1.58
C PHE A 159 3.90 3.73 -2.14
N PRO A 160 5.21 3.43 -2.23
CA PRO A 160 5.67 2.10 -2.61
C PRO A 160 5.18 1.00 -1.67
N ASP A 161 5.13 1.23 -0.35
CA ASP A 161 4.62 0.26 0.63
C ASP A 161 3.12 0.01 0.45
N TYR A 162 2.34 1.05 0.18
CA TYR A 162 0.93 0.90 -0.20
C TYR A 162 0.77 0.03 -1.46
N LEU A 163 1.57 0.25 -2.49
CA LEU A 163 1.52 -0.54 -3.73
C LEU A 163 1.93 -1.99 -3.52
N GLN A 164 2.83 -2.30 -2.58
CA GLN A 164 3.16 -3.66 -2.20
C GLN A 164 1.90 -4.42 -1.77
N GLN A 165 1.14 -3.86 -0.83
CA GLN A 165 -0.11 -4.48 -0.39
C GLN A 165 -1.13 -4.53 -1.53
N LEU A 166 -1.38 -3.40 -2.20
CA LEU A 166 -2.36 -3.32 -3.26
C LEU A 166 -2.16 -4.41 -4.32
N GLU A 167 -0.96 -4.57 -4.83
CA GLU A 167 -0.69 -5.45 -5.95
C GLU A 167 -0.48 -6.90 -5.54
N MET A 168 0.35 -7.14 -4.52
CA MET A 168 0.71 -8.51 -4.14
C MET A 168 -0.45 -9.22 -3.44
N GLU A 169 -1.25 -8.52 -2.63
CA GLU A 169 -2.44 -9.11 -2.01
C GLU A 169 -3.57 -9.32 -3.02
N SER A 170 -3.76 -8.38 -3.96
CA SER A 170 -4.79 -8.51 -4.99
C SER A 170 -4.45 -9.58 -6.02
N ASN A 171 -3.27 -9.55 -6.58
CA ASN A 171 -2.90 -10.35 -7.75
C ASN A 171 -1.99 -11.55 -7.42
N GLY A 172 -1.56 -11.71 -6.17
CA GLY A 172 -0.79 -12.88 -5.72
C GLY A 172 -1.67 -14.13 -5.62
N LYS A 173 -2.23 -14.59 -6.74
CA LYS A 173 -3.20 -15.70 -6.81
C LYS A 173 -2.63 -16.89 -7.60
N ARG A 174 -3.10 -18.08 -7.25
CA ARG A 174 -2.70 -19.34 -7.92
C ARG A 174 -3.79 -19.96 -8.78
N VAL A 175 -5.02 -19.46 -8.66
CA VAL A 175 -6.18 -19.98 -9.40
C VAL A 175 -6.94 -18.85 -10.08
N THR A 176 -7.55 -19.16 -11.21
CA THR A 176 -8.47 -18.26 -11.92
C THR A 176 -9.81 -18.17 -11.18
N VAL A 177 -10.70 -17.27 -11.65
CA VAL A 177 -12.10 -17.20 -11.16
C VAL A 177 -12.87 -18.51 -11.41
N ASP A 178 -12.47 -19.30 -12.41
CA ASP A 178 -13.03 -20.61 -12.72
C ASP A 178 -12.33 -21.77 -11.98
N MET A 179 -11.57 -21.46 -10.94
CA MET A 179 -10.82 -22.43 -10.11
C MET A 179 -9.80 -23.29 -10.87
N GLN A 180 -9.30 -22.78 -12.00
CA GLN A 180 -8.23 -23.45 -12.73
C GLN A 180 -6.86 -22.91 -12.29
N PRO A 181 -5.80 -23.74 -12.28
CA PRO A 181 -4.45 -23.24 -12.02
C PRO A 181 -4.06 -22.14 -13.00
N VAL A 182 -3.47 -21.08 -12.50
CA VAL A 182 -2.91 -20.02 -13.35
C VAL A 182 -1.57 -20.46 -13.90
N ASP A 183 -1.36 -20.26 -15.20
CA ASP A 183 -0.07 -20.50 -15.85
C ASP A 183 0.83 -19.25 -15.73
N GLY A 184 1.97 -19.40 -15.04
CA GLY A 184 2.98 -18.37 -14.87
C GLY A 184 2.68 -17.32 -13.78
N PRO A 185 3.50 -16.26 -13.66
CA PRO A 185 3.39 -15.26 -12.61
C PRO A 185 2.14 -14.40 -12.74
N THR A 186 1.52 -14.05 -11.61
CA THR A 186 0.29 -13.24 -11.55
C THR A 186 0.51 -11.83 -11.02
N ALA A 187 1.47 -11.65 -10.11
CA ALA A 187 1.85 -10.33 -9.61
C ALA A 187 3.37 -10.21 -9.60
N PRO A 188 3.94 -9.04 -9.93
CA PRO A 188 5.34 -8.78 -9.63
C PRO A 188 5.53 -8.66 -8.12
N ILE A 189 6.72 -8.96 -7.63
CA ILE A 189 7.14 -8.55 -6.30
C ILE A 189 7.38 -7.05 -6.37
N THR A 190 6.46 -6.25 -5.84
CA THR A 190 6.54 -4.79 -5.86
C THR A 190 7.37 -4.30 -4.68
N TRP A 191 8.28 -3.38 -4.92
CA TRP A 191 9.15 -2.78 -3.93
C TRP A 191 9.60 -1.39 -4.37
N GLY A 192 10.24 -0.63 -3.50
CA GLY A 192 10.71 0.69 -3.87
C GLY A 192 11.09 1.56 -2.69
N GLY A 193 10.95 2.86 -2.87
CA GLY A 193 11.28 3.85 -1.85
C GLY A 193 11.35 5.27 -2.41
N VAL A 194 11.90 6.18 -1.61
CA VAL A 194 12.19 7.55 -2.04
C VAL A 194 13.38 7.56 -2.99
N GLY A 195 13.24 8.25 -4.11
CA GLY A 195 14.15 8.15 -5.26
C GLY A 195 15.60 8.45 -4.93
N THR A 196 15.89 9.57 -4.27
CA THR A 196 17.28 9.98 -3.97
C THR A 196 17.98 9.03 -3.01
N ASP A 197 17.31 8.57 -1.97
CA ASP A 197 17.87 7.61 -1.01
C ASP A 197 18.08 6.24 -1.66
N ALA A 198 17.09 5.78 -2.42
CA ALA A 198 17.15 4.53 -3.14
C ALA A 198 18.27 4.48 -4.18
N GLN A 199 18.64 5.62 -4.82
CA GLN A 199 19.77 5.67 -5.75
C GLN A 199 21.06 5.17 -5.11
N HIS A 200 21.28 5.51 -3.84
CA HIS A 200 22.48 5.14 -3.11
C HIS A 200 22.41 3.73 -2.48
N ALA A 201 21.22 3.14 -2.42
CA ALA A 201 20.98 1.85 -1.80
C ALA A 201 20.89 0.70 -2.83
N VAL A 202 20.04 0.85 -3.87
CA VAL A 202 19.63 -0.29 -4.70
C VAL A 202 19.91 -0.12 -6.20
N PHE A 203 20.27 1.06 -6.69
CA PHE A 203 20.43 1.29 -8.13
C PHE A 203 21.64 0.58 -8.75
N GLN A 204 22.59 0.12 -7.94
CA GLN A 204 23.65 -0.77 -8.42
C GLN A 204 23.06 -2.01 -9.08
N LEU A 205 22.06 -2.65 -8.45
CA LEU A 205 21.37 -3.81 -9.00
C LEU A 205 20.59 -3.44 -10.28
N LEU A 206 19.90 -2.29 -10.27
CA LEU A 206 19.08 -1.86 -11.40
C LEU A 206 19.93 -1.59 -12.64
N HIS A 207 21.10 -0.98 -12.49
CA HIS A 207 21.98 -0.64 -13.61
C HIS A 207 22.86 -1.80 -14.08
N GLN A 208 23.43 -2.59 -13.18
CA GLN A 208 24.46 -3.59 -13.50
C GLN A 208 24.13 -4.99 -13.01
N GLY A 209 23.05 -5.18 -12.24
CA GLY A 209 22.64 -6.50 -11.78
C GLY A 209 22.16 -7.40 -12.91
N THR A 210 22.05 -8.69 -12.62
CA THR A 210 21.62 -9.72 -13.59
C THR A 210 20.10 -9.78 -13.76
N HIS A 211 19.33 -9.20 -12.84
CA HIS A 211 17.87 -9.15 -12.92
C HIS A 211 17.44 -7.99 -13.83
N LEU A 212 16.46 -8.27 -14.68
CA LEU A 212 15.72 -7.23 -15.39
C LEU A 212 14.55 -6.78 -14.52
N VAL A 213 14.58 -5.53 -14.07
CA VAL A 213 13.56 -4.96 -13.18
C VAL A 213 12.92 -3.77 -13.88
N PRO A 214 11.64 -3.82 -14.27
CA PRO A 214 10.89 -2.63 -14.68
C PRO A 214 10.79 -1.63 -13.53
N VAL A 215 10.98 -0.35 -13.85
CA VAL A 215 10.99 0.73 -12.85
C VAL A 215 9.91 1.76 -13.19
N ASP A 216 9.07 2.08 -12.22
CA ASP A 216 8.18 3.22 -12.29
C ASP A 216 8.79 4.37 -11.45
N PHE A 217 9.06 5.50 -12.07
CA PHE A 217 9.43 6.75 -11.41
C PHE A 217 8.18 7.61 -11.25
N ILE A 218 8.03 8.27 -10.09
CA ILE A 218 6.96 9.23 -9.84
C ILE A 218 7.60 10.54 -9.39
N ALA A 219 7.25 11.65 -10.05
CA ALA A 219 7.77 12.96 -9.71
C ALA A 219 6.70 14.04 -9.92
N SER A 220 6.82 15.15 -9.20
CA SER A 220 6.01 16.37 -9.37
C SER A 220 6.83 17.46 -10.05
N ILE A 221 6.24 18.22 -10.98
CA ILE A 221 6.88 19.37 -11.61
C ILE A 221 6.96 20.53 -10.62
N ALA A 222 5.86 20.79 -9.90
CA ALA A 222 5.85 21.81 -8.86
C ALA A 222 6.59 21.32 -7.60
N PRO A 223 7.40 22.17 -6.96
CA PRO A 223 8.04 21.85 -5.69
C PRO A 223 6.98 21.74 -4.57
N GLY A 224 7.27 20.94 -3.57
CA GLY A 224 6.44 20.78 -2.37
C GLY A 224 6.91 21.61 -1.19
N ASP A 225 7.82 22.53 -1.39
CA ASP A 225 8.50 23.33 -0.37
C ASP A 225 8.80 24.76 -0.89
N ASP A 226 9.21 25.64 0.03
CA ASP A 226 9.59 27.03 -0.24
C ASP A 226 11.11 27.24 -0.22
N LEU A 227 11.91 26.18 -0.40
CA LEU A 227 13.36 26.27 -0.44
C LEU A 227 13.86 26.84 -1.75
N ASP A 228 15.19 26.96 -1.88
CA ASP A 228 15.80 27.37 -3.14
C ASP A 228 15.35 26.45 -4.29
N PRO A 229 14.77 26.98 -5.38
CA PRO A 229 14.31 26.19 -6.51
C PRO A 229 15.38 25.25 -7.12
N ALA A 230 16.67 25.49 -6.83
CA ALA A 230 17.74 24.59 -7.22
C ALA A 230 17.62 23.20 -6.62
N HIS A 231 17.06 23.04 -5.39
CA HIS A 231 16.83 21.75 -4.75
C HIS A 231 15.89 20.89 -5.60
N HIS A 232 14.72 21.41 -5.91
CA HIS A 232 13.73 20.69 -6.71
C HIS A 232 14.21 20.40 -8.13
N ARG A 233 14.89 21.36 -8.78
CA ARG A 233 15.48 21.14 -10.09
C ARG A 233 16.51 20.01 -10.10
N ILE A 234 17.38 19.94 -9.08
CA ILE A 234 18.35 18.85 -8.95
C ILE A 234 17.63 17.52 -8.74
N LEU A 235 16.56 17.48 -7.93
CA LEU A 235 15.74 16.29 -7.70
C LEU A 235 15.16 15.74 -9.02
N LEU A 236 14.53 16.59 -9.83
CA LEU A 236 13.96 16.21 -11.13
C LEU A 236 15.05 15.77 -12.13
N MET A 237 16.19 16.48 -12.16
CA MET A 237 17.31 16.08 -13.01
C MET A 237 17.83 14.68 -12.65
N ASN A 238 17.93 14.35 -11.37
CA ASN A 238 18.30 13.01 -10.92
C ASN A 238 17.27 11.98 -11.39
N CYS A 239 15.99 12.22 -11.18
CA CYS A 239 14.92 11.33 -11.62
C CYS A 239 15.04 11.01 -13.12
N PHE A 240 15.10 12.03 -13.95
CA PHE A 240 15.14 11.85 -15.41
C PHE A 240 16.46 11.23 -15.90
N ALA A 241 17.58 11.57 -15.24
CA ALA A 241 18.88 10.98 -15.55
C ALA A 241 18.93 9.48 -15.26
N GLN A 242 18.24 9.00 -14.21
CA GLN A 242 18.19 7.56 -13.93
C GLN A 242 17.42 6.80 -15.02
N GLY A 243 16.26 7.29 -15.44
CA GLY A 243 15.52 6.69 -16.54
C GLY A 243 16.32 6.66 -17.84
N ALA A 244 16.99 7.77 -18.18
CA ALA A 244 17.84 7.86 -19.37
C ALA A 244 19.03 6.89 -19.29
N ALA A 245 19.68 6.78 -18.13
CA ALA A 245 20.84 5.88 -17.94
C ALA A 245 20.43 4.40 -17.99
N LEU A 246 19.28 4.04 -17.40
CA LEU A 246 18.71 2.68 -17.48
C LEU A 246 18.44 2.27 -18.93
N MET A 247 17.88 3.18 -19.73
CA MET A 247 17.59 2.94 -21.15
C MET A 247 18.84 2.83 -21.99
N ALA A 248 19.73 3.82 -21.91
CA ALA A 248 20.88 3.94 -22.82
C ALA A 248 22.02 2.99 -22.47
N GLY A 249 22.29 2.76 -21.19
CA GLY A 249 23.50 2.08 -20.73
C GLY A 249 24.78 2.83 -21.11
N LYS A 250 25.89 2.20 -20.88
CA LYS A 250 27.22 2.70 -21.27
C LYS A 250 28.21 1.55 -21.35
N LYS A 251 28.91 1.43 -22.47
CA LYS A 251 30.07 0.53 -22.63
C LYS A 251 31.33 1.24 -22.15
N GLY A 252 32.18 0.55 -21.43
CA GLY A 252 33.50 1.00 -21.00
C GLY A 252 34.54 -0.07 -21.30
N ASP A 253 35.84 0.31 -21.29
CA ASP A 253 36.95 -0.62 -21.48
C ASP A 253 37.10 -1.60 -20.30
N ASP A 254 36.67 -1.19 -19.10
CA ASP A 254 36.61 -2.02 -17.90
C ASP A 254 35.25 -2.71 -17.82
N PRO A 255 35.17 -4.06 -17.85
CA PRO A 255 33.93 -4.79 -17.73
C PRO A 255 33.13 -4.46 -16.47
N ALA A 256 33.78 -4.10 -15.37
CA ALA A 256 33.12 -3.68 -14.13
C ALA A 256 32.40 -2.33 -14.24
N ARG A 257 32.68 -1.56 -15.29
CA ARG A 257 32.04 -0.28 -15.59
C ARG A 257 31.12 -0.33 -16.81
N ASN A 258 30.72 -1.53 -17.21
CA ASN A 258 29.71 -1.71 -18.24
C ASN A 258 28.30 -1.62 -17.66
N TYR A 259 27.50 -0.80 -18.30
CA TYR A 259 26.07 -0.65 -18.02
C TYR A 259 25.31 -1.19 -19.23
N PRO A 260 24.59 -2.31 -19.12
CA PRO A 260 24.00 -2.98 -20.29
C PRO A 260 22.96 -2.12 -21.02
N GLY A 261 22.26 -1.22 -20.33
CA GLY A 261 21.12 -0.51 -20.90
C GLY A 261 19.94 -1.48 -21.14
N ASP A 262 18.99 -1.07 -22.00
CA ASP A 262 17.74 -1.82 -22.28
C ASP A 262 17.00 -2.21 -20.99
N ARG A 263 17.07 -1.35 -19.97
CA ARG A 263 16.41 -1.50 -18.69
C ARG A 263 15.12 -0.68 -18.72
N PRO A 264 13.95 -1.34 -18.65
CA PRO A 264 12.68 -0.65 -18.84
C PRO A 264 12.35 0.27 -17.67
N SER A 265 11.89 1.47 -17.97
CA SER A 265 11.30 2.38 -16.99
C SER A 265 10.15 3.18 -17.58
N ALA A 266 9.24 3.59 -16.73
CA ALA A 266 8.20 4.57 -17.01
C ALA A 266 8.31 5.72 -16.00
N THR A 267 7.86 6.91 -16.38
CA THR A 267 7.79 8.05 -15.46
C THR A 267 6.39 8.60 -15.43
N ILE A 268 5.79 8.62 -14.25
CA ILE A 268 4.55 9.35 -13.97
C ILE A 268 4.98 10.74 -13.52
N LEU A 269 4.73 11.73 -14.36
CA LEU A 269 5.05 13.11 -14.08
C LEU A 269 3.76 13.87 -13.79
N CYS A 270 3.62 14.36 -12.57
CA CYS A 270 2.48 15.14 -12.11
C CYS A 270 2.80 16.64 -12.21
N ASP A 271 1.82 17.46 -12.55
CA ASP A 271 2.03 18.92 -12.57
C ASP A 271 2.27 19.45 -11.15
N ASP A 272 1.51 18.97 -10.19
CA ASP A 272 1.64 19.23 -8.75
C ASP A 272 1.23 17.98 -7.96
N LEU A 273 1.62 17.88 -6.70
CA LEU A 273 1.19 16.82 -5.79
C LEU A 273 0.21 17.40 -4.75
N ASP A 274 -0.99 17.74 -5.23
CA ASP A 274 -2.12 18.14 -4.42
C ASP A 274 -3.03 16.95 -4.03
N ALA A 275 -4.11 17.21 -3.32
CA ALA A 275 -5.06 16.20 -2.91
C ALA A 275 -5.71 15.48 -4.10
N ALA A 276 -6.04 16.19 -5.18
CA ALA A 276 -6.63 15.60 -6.38
C ALA A 276 -5.64 14.69 -7.10
N THR A 277 -4.40 15.12 -7.24
CA THR A 277 -3.31 14.32 -7.85
C THR A 277 -3.04 13.04 -7.04
N LEU A 278 -3.01 13.13 -5.70
CA LEU A 278 -2.85 11.93 -4.87
C LEU A 278 -4.01 10.95 -5.06
N GLY A 279 -5.25 11.46 -5.10
CA GLY A 279 -6.44 10.65 -5.38
C GLY A 279 -6.35 9.98 -6.76
N ALA A 280 -5.90 10.71 -7.77
CA ALA A 280 -5.70 10.18 -9.12
C ALA A 280 -4.60 9.10 -9.16
N LEU A 281 -3.48 9.29 -8.47
CA LEU A 281 -2.39 8.30 -8.39
C LEU A 281 -2.87 6.99 -7.76
N ILE A 282 -3.59 7.06 -6.64
CA ILE A 282 -4.13 5.87 -5.97
C ILE A 282 -5.12 5.14 -6.90
N ALA A 283 -6.10 5.84 -7.45
CA ALA A 283 -7.10 5.25 -8.35
C ALA A 283 -6.46 4.65 -9.61
N PHE A 284 -5.44 5.31 -10.19
CA PHE A 284 -4.69 4.78 -11.33
C PHE A 284 -4.08 3.40 -11.01
N HIS A 285 -3.45 3.25 -9.86
CA HIS A 285 -2.83 1.99 -9.47
C HIS A 285 -3.87 0.93 -9.07
N GLU A 286 -5.00 1.31 -8.45
CA GLU A 286 -6.10 0.40 -8.18
C GLU A 286 -6.69 -0.16 -9.47
N HIS A 287 -6.98 0.69 -10.45
CA HIS A 287 -7.48 0.26 -11.77
C HIS A 287 -6.44 -0.57 -12.55
N ARG A 288 -5.15 -0.22 -12.48
CA ARG A 288 -4.06 -1.00 -13.07
C ARG A 288 -4.00 -2.41 -12.48
N THR A 289 -4.10 -2.52 -11.17
CA THR A 289 -4.13 -3.79 -10.45
C THR A 289 -5.37 -4.62 -10.83
N PHE A 290 -6.53 -3.98 -10.89
CA PHE A 290 -7.77 -4.61 -11.34
C PHE A 290 -7.71 -5.07 -12.80
N ALA A 291 -7.21 -4.22 -13.70
CA ALA A 291 -7.05 -4.57 -15.11
C ALA A 291 -6.12 -5.77 -15.29
N ASN A 292 -5.00 -5.82 -14.56
CA ASN A 292 -4.12 -6.98 -14.53
C ASN A 292 -4.85 -8.24 -14.07
N ALA A 293 -5.67 -8.16 -13.02
CA ALA A 293 -6.45 -9.28 -12.53
C ALA A 293 -7.43 -9.81 -13.59
N VAL A 294 -8.15 -8.92 -14.26
CA VAL A 294 -9.09 -9.27 -15.35
C VAL A 294 -8.35 -9.95 -16.50
N LEU A 295 -7.21 -9.39 -16.94
CA LEU A 295 -6.40 -9.96 -18.01
C LEU A 295 -5.80 -11.33 -17.65
N LEU A 296 -5.57 -11.59 -16.36
CA LEU A 296 -5.09 -12.86 -15.84
C LEU A 296 -6.22 -13.85 -15.49
N GLY A 297 -7.49 -13.40 -15.52
CA GLY A 297 -8.65 -14.19 -15.14
C GLY A 297 -8.71 -14.56 -13.67
N ILE A 298 -8.14 -13.72 -12.77
CA ILE A 298 -8.07 -13.96 -11.32
C ILE A 298 -8.98 -13.01 -10.54
N ASN A 299 -9.34 -13.39 -9.30
CA ASN A 299 -10.09 -12.53 -8.39
C ASN A 299 -9.15 -11.65 -7.53
N PRO A 300 -9.15 -10.31 -7.70
CA PRO A 300 -8.27 -9.43 -6.91
C PRO A 300 -8.84 -9.05 -5.54
N PHE A 301 -10.06 -9.46 -5.19
CA PHE A 301 -10.80 -8.92 -4.03
C PHE A 301 -10.79 -9.83 -2.81
N ASP A 302 -10.26 -11.06 -2.91
CA ASP A 302 -10.05 -11.96 -1.77
C ASP A 302 -8.59 -11.95 -1.28
N GLN A 303 -8.35 -12.55 -0.12
CA GLN A 303 -7.02 -12.68 0.49
C GLN A 303 -6.90 -13.94 1.37
N PHE A 304 -7.33 -15.09 0.89
CA PHE A 304 -7.29 -16.35 1.64
C PHE A 304 -5.88 -16.74 2.12
N GLY A 305 -4.84 -16.24 1.45
CA GLY A 305 -3.45 -16.51 1.81
C GLY A 305 -3.04 -16.07 3.23
N VAL A 306 -3.77 -15.13 3.85
CA VAL A 306 -3.49 -14.67 5.22
C VAL A 306 -4.25 -15.46 6.28
N GLU A 307 -5.17 -16.36 5.92
CA GLU A 307 -6.05 -17.05 6.86
C GLU A 307 -5.33 -18.18 7.60
N LEU A 308 -4.47 -18.93 6.91
CA LEU A 308 -3.76 -20.05 7.51
C LEU A 308 -2.87 -19.59 8.68
N GLY A 309 -2.14 -18.47 8.51
CA GLY A 309 -1.32 -17.90 9.58
C GLY A 309 -2.14 -17.55 10.82
N LYS A 310 -3.34 -16.98 10.65
CA LYS A 310 -4.26 -16.68 11.75
C LYS A 310 -4.77 -17.94 12.44
N GLN A 311 -5.09 -18.99 11.68
CA GLN A 311 -5.49 -20.27 12.23
C GLN A 311 -4.38 -20.90 13.08
N MET A 312 -3.13 -20.86 12.58
CA MET A 312 -1.96 -21.37 13.31
C MET A 312 -1.69 -20.55 14.58
N ALA A 313 -1.79 -19.22 14.53
CA ALA A 313 -1.64 -18.38 15.72
C ALA A 313 -2.68 -18.70 16.78
N LYS A 314 -3.94 -18.90 16.39
CA LYS A 314 -5.01 -19.31 17.29
C LYS A 314 -4.78 -20.71 17.88
N ALA A 315 -4.26 -21.65 17.09
CA ALA A 315 -3.91 -22.98 17.56
C ALA A 315 -2.77 -22.93 18.60
N ILE A 316 -1.78 -22.08 18.40
CA ILE A 316 -0.71 -21.82 19.38
C ILE A 316 -1.29 -21.25 20.69
N GLU A 317 -2.16 -20.25 20.59
CA GLU A 317 -2.79 -19.62 21.75
C GLU A 317 -3.65 -20.61 22.57
N GLN A 318 -4.42 -21.46 21.90
CA GLN A 318 -5.30 -22.44 22.52
C GLN A 318 -4.56 -23.65 23.11
N GLY A 319 -3.36 -23.93 22.61
CA GLY A 319 -2.57 -25.11 22.96
C GLY A 319 -3.21 -26.43 22.52
N GLY A 320 -2.51 -27.53 22.82
CA GLY A 320 -3.02 -28.88 22.57
C GLY A 320 -2.74 -29.46 21.19
N GLU A 321 -2.30 -28.67 20.22
CA GLU A 321 -1.78 -29.16 18.94
C GLU A 321 -0.24 -29.29 18.98
N ARG A 322 0.28 -30.28 18.29
CA ARG A 322 1.72 -30.42 18.09
C ARG A 322 2.12 -29.78 16.76
N PHE A 323 3.12 -28.94 16.83
CA PHE A 323 3.73 -28.31 15.66
C PHE A 323 4.99 -29.10 15.22
N ASP A 324 5.59 -28.68 14.11
CA ASP A 324 6.89 -29.19 13.71
C ASP A 324 7.98 -28.80 14.71
N ALA A 325 9.11 -29.55 14.69
CA ALA A 325 10.18 -29.37 15.69
C ALA A 325 10.79 -27.97 15.70
N SER A 326 10.78 -27.25 14.57
CA SER A 326 11.28 -25.88 14.50
C SER A 326 10.34 -24.92 15.22
N THR A 327 9.04 -25.03 14.98
CA THR A 327 8.02 -24.21 15.65
C THR A 327 7.99 -24.47 17.15
N GLU A 328 8.04 -25.74 17.58
CA GLU A 328 8.11 -26.12 19.00
C GLU A 328 9.34 -25.51 19.70
N ALA A 329 10.50 -25.55 19.05
CA ALA A 329 11.72 -24.95 19.61
C ALA A 329 11.59 -23.42 19.76
N LEU A 330 10.95 -22.74 18.81
CA LEU A 330 10.69 -21.30 18.90
C LEU A 330 9.71 -20.95 20.02
N LEU A 331 8.62 -21.70 20.16
CA LEU A 331 7.66 -21.53 21.24
C LEU A 331 8.31 -21.73 22.60
N GLN A 332 9.17 -22.76 22.74
CA GLN A 332 9.93 -22.99 23.96
C GLN A 332 10.90 -21.84 24.25
N ALA A 333 11.64 -21.37 23.27
CA ALA A 333 12.58 -20.26 23.43
C ALA A 333 11.91 -18.94 23.82
N ALA A 334 10.68 -18.72 23.33
CA ALA A 334 9.86 -17.55 23.63
C ALA A 334 9.06 -17.68 24.94
N GLY A 335 9.07 -18.82 25.61
CA GLY A 335 8.27 -19.08 26.83
C GLY A 335 6.78 -19.22 26.54
N LEU A 336 6.39 -19.57 25.30
CA LEU A 336 5.03 -19.77 24.85
C LEU A 336 4.63 -21.27 24.77
N SER A 337 5.55 -22.19 25.08
CA SER A 337 5.23 -23.61 25.19
C SER A 337 4.34 -23.85 26.41
N GLN A 338 3.20 -24.55 26.20
CA GLN A 338 2.30 -24.98 27.28
C GLN A 338 2.71 -26.33 27.83
#